data_cf8c01b346b9210cdbcf0d3da637e790
#
_entry.id   cf8c01b346b9210cdbcf0d3da637e790
#
_cell.length_a   1.000
_cell.length_b   1.000
_cell.length_c   1.000
_cell.angle_alpha   90.00
_cell.angle_beta   90.00
_cell.angle_gamma   90.00
#
_symmetry.space_group_name_H-M   'P 1'
#
loop_
_entity.id
_entity.type
_entity.pdbx_description
1 polymer ?
#
loop_
_entity_poly.entity_id
_entity_poly.type
_entity_poly.pdbx_seq_one_letter_code
_entity_poly.pdbx_strand_id
1 'polypeptide(L)'
;MSGRVSANKHFGHHIAKANNIEPDYEIVYWDVRFSNLCNFRCRTCGPLFSSNWYQDYVQLHQNSPTHSKVITCNLDIEECKRHIPYVEQIYFAGGEPLMMAAHWEIIAELLKQNRTDVKLIYNTNFSQLKYKQLSILDMWKEFSDVSIGASLDAMGPRA
;
A
#
# COMPACT_ATOMS: atom_id res chain seq x y z
N MET A 1 -1.88 -5.15 -22.78
CA MET A 1 -1.39 -6.47 -22.33
C MET A 1 -2.27 -6.90 -21.17
N SER A 2 -2.77 -8.14 -21.10
CA SER A 2 -3.64 -8.54 -19.97
C SER A 2 -2.83 -8.68 -18.70
N GLY A 3 -3.46 -8.43 -17.53
CA GLY A 3 -2.79 -8.54 -16.22
C GLY A 3 -2.17 -9.91 -15.96
N ARG A 4 -2.81 -10.99 -16.46
CA ARG A 4 -2.29 -12.37 -16.39
C ARG A 4 -0.94 -12.51 -17.11
N VAL A 5 -0.79 -11.93 -18.31
CA VAL A 5 0.46 -11.98 -19.08
C VAL A 5 1.58 -11.24 -18.35
N SER A 6 1.25 -10.09 -17.75
CA SER A 6 2.20 -9.33 -16.95
C SER A 6 2.62 -10.10 -15.68
N ALA A 7 1.68 -10.68 -14.96
CA ALA A 7 1.97 -11.49 -13.76
C ALA A 7 2.85 -12.71 -14.09
N ASN A 8 2.55 -13.44 -15.17
CA ASN A 8 3.37 -14.58 -15.59
C ASN A 8 4.81 -14.16 -15.97
N LYS A 9 4.98 -12.96 -16.50
CA LYS A 9 6.31 -12.45 -16.84
C LYS A 9 7.13 -12.15 -15.58
N HIS A 10 6.50 -11.61 -14.52
CA HIS A 10 7.20 -11.26 -13.28
C HIS A 10 7.37 -12.45 -12.33
N PHE A 11 6.32 -13.25 -12.18
CA PHE A 11 6.25 -14.31 -11.16
C PHE A 11 6.25 -15.73 -11.75
N GLY A 12 6.49 -15.88 -13.05
CA GLY A 12 6.45 -17.18 -13.74
C GLY A 12 7.45 -18.21 -13.19
N HIS A 13 8.56 -17.75 -12.60
CA HIS A 13 9.54 -18.62 -11.97
C HIS A 13 8.98 -19.40 -10.76
N HIS A 14 7.93 -18.88 -10.11
CA HIS A 14 7.23 -19.59 -9.03
C HIS A 14 6.32 -20.71 -9.54
N ILE A 15 5.87 -20.67 -10.79
CA ILE A 15 5.00 -21.71 -11.37
C ILE A 15 5.72 -23.07 -11.39
N ALA A 16 7.03 -23.08 -11.66
CA ALA A 16 7.83 -24.29 -11.65
C ALA A 16 7.97 -24.88 -10.23
N LYS A 17 8.01 -24.02 -9.22
CA LYS A 17 8.05 -24.44 -7.80
C LYS A 17 6.71 -25.01 -7.33
N ALA A 18 5.58 -24.50 -7.85
CA ALA A 18 4.24 -24.90 -7.43
C ALA A 18 3.94 -26.40 -7.70
N ASN A 19 4.67 -27.05 -8.58
CA ASN A 19 4.54 -28.50 -8.83
C ASN A 19 5.18 -29.38 -7.73
N ASN A 20 5.94 -28.77 -6.80
CA ASN A 20 6.62 -29.46 -5.70
C ASN A 20 6.14 -28.90 -4.34
N ILE A 21 4.83 -28.77 -4.16
CA ILE A 21 4.23 -28.07 -3.02
C ILE A 21 4.54 -28.78 -1.71
N GLU A 22 5.42 -28.21 -0.91
CA GLU A 22 5.40 -28.31 0.55
C GLU A 22 4.24 -27.46 1.08
N PRO A 23 3.64 -27.76 2.25
CA PRO A 23 2.43 -27.11 2.75
C PRO A 23 2.60 -25.63 3.16
N ASP A 24 3.82 -25.10 3.19
CA ASP A 24 4.09 -23.70 3.50
C ASP A 24 4.04 -22.84 2.24
N TYR A 25 3.01 -21.98 2.16
CA TYR A 25 2.88 -21.05 1.04
C TYR A 25 3.73 -19.79 1.25
N GLU A 26 4.43 -19.39 0.20
CA GLU A 26 5.20 -18.15 0.14
C GLU A 26 4.35 -17.05 -0.47
N ILE A 27 4.14 -15.92 0.24
CA ILE A 27 3.46 -14.75 -0.32
C ILE A 27 4.51 -13.82 -0.90
N VAL A 28 4.63 -13.81 -2.22
CA VAL A 28 5.68 -13.07 -2.94
C VAL A 28 5.23 -11.68 -3.43
N TYR A 29 3.93 -11.46 -3.58
CA TYR A 29 3.34 -10.17 -3.96
C TYR A 29 2.31 -9.72 -2.94
N TRP A 30 2.46 -8.50 -2.44
CA TRP A 30 1.52 -7.91 -1.49
C TRP A 30 0.82 -6.69 -2.10
N ASP A 31 -0.51 -6.67 -2.11
CA ASP A 31 -1.34 -5.48 -2.31
C ASP A 31 -1.86 -5.05 -0.93
N VAL A 32 -1.24 -4.03 -0.35
CA VAL A 32 -1.49 -3.62 1.04
C VAL A 32 -2.33 -2.36 1.07
N ARG A 33 -3.51 -2.47 1.71
CA ARG A 33 -4.47 -1.38 1.90
C ARG A 33 -4.92 -1.37 3.36
N PHE A 34 -4.19 -0.64 4.20
CA PHE A 34 -4.40 -0.65 5.65
C PHE A 34 -5.76 -0.08 6.06
N SER A 35 -6.21 0.99 5.39
CA SER A 35 -7.38 1.76 5.77
C SER A 35 -7.82 2.69 4.63
N ASN A 36 -9.03 3.25 4.75
CA ASN A 36 -9.44 4.40 3.96
C ASN A 36 -9.02 5.74 4.59
N LEU A 37 -8.22 5.74 5.67
CA LEU A 37 -7.76 6.96 6.30
C LEU A 37 -6.91 7.77 5.32
N CYS A 38 -7.36 9.00 5.02
CA CYS A 38 -6.69 9.92 4.12
C CYS A 38 -6.97 11.35 4.57
N ASN A 39 -6.00 12.23 4.41
CA ASN A 39 -6.13 13.65 4.72
C ASN A 39 -6.61 14.48 3.53
N PHE A 40 -6.71 13.89 2.32
CA PHE A 40 -7.24 14.55 1.12
C PHE A 40 -8.66 14.09 0.78
N ARG A 41 -9.33 14.91 -0.03
CA ARG A 41 -10.68 14.69 -0.54
C ARG A 41 -10.68 14.88 -2.05
N CYS A 42 -9.93 14.03 -2.74
CA CYS A 42 -9.76 14.09 -4.19
C CYS A 42 -11.05 13.78 -4.92
N ARG A 43 -11.32 14.49 -6.02
CA ARG A 43 -12.56 14.36 -6.80
C ARG A 43 -12.76 12.97 -7.41
N THR A 44 -11.67 12.25 -7.65
CA THR A 44 -11.68 10.87 -8.18
C THR A 44 -11.85 9.79 -7.12
N CYS A 45 -11.83 10.17 -5.83
CA CYS A 45 -12.03 9.28 -4.70
C CYS A 45 -13.47 9.27 -4.19
N GLY A 46 -13.77 8.28 -3.36
CA GLY A 46 -15.04 8.17 -2.63
C GLY A 46 -14.80 7.76 -1.17
N PRO A 47 -15.86 7.61 -0.37
CA PRO A 47 -15.79 7.34 1.07
C PRO A 47 -15.12 6.01 1.41
N LEU A 48 -15.09 5.05 0.49
CA LEU A 48 -14.38 3.76 0.67
C LEU A 48 -12.85 3.90 0.59
N PHE A 49 -12.36 4.96 -0.09
CA PHE A 49 -10.92 5.19 -0.29
C PHE A 49 -10.41 6.45 0.41
N SER A 50 -11.30 7.31 0.91
CA SER A 50 -10.92 8.47 1.73
C SER A 50 -11.96 8.75 2.79
N SER A 51 -11.55 8.66 4.05
CA SER A 51 -12.38 8.95 5.22
C SER A 51 -12.88 10.42 5.25
N ASN A 52 -12.24 11.33 4.50
CA ASN A 52 -12.66 12.73 4.41
C ASN A 52 -13.93 12.93 3.59
N TRP A 53 -14.33 11.97 2.74
CA TRP A 53 -15.59 11.99 2.03
C TRP A 53 -16.80 11.56 2.86
N TYR A 54 -16.58 11.08 4.09
CA TYR A 54 -17.63 10.46 4.89
C TYR A 54 -18.80 11.40 5.22
N GLN A 55 -18.55 12.67 5.48
CA GLN A 55 -19.63 13.62 5.79
C GLN A 55 -20.56 13.84 4.58
N ASP A 56 -19.99 14.02 3.38
CA ASP A 56 -20.78 14.17 2.15
C ASP A 56 -21.55 12.88 1.85
N TYR A 57 -20.91 11.73 2.08
CA TYR A 57 -21.54 10.41 1.93
C TYR A 57 -22.76 10.27 2.85
N VAL A 58 -22.66 10.65 4.13
CA VAL A 58 -23.76 10.59 5.10
C VAL A 58 -24.91 11.51 4.67
N GLN A 59 -24.62 12.73 4.20
CA GLN A 59 -25.63 13.65 3.70
C GLN A 59 -26.35 13.11 2.46
N LEU A 60 -25.62 12.61 1.49
CA LEU A 60 -26.17 12.04 0.25
C LEU A 60 -27.05 10.80 0.52
N HIS A 61 -26.76 10.03 1.55
CA HIS A 61 -27.53 8.85 1.94
C HIS A 61 -28.53 9.13 3.07
N GLN A 62 -28.99 10.38 3.20
CA GLN A 62 -30.03 10.76 4.14
C GLN A 62 -29.76 10.33 5.59
N ASN A 63 -28.49 10.44 6.01
CA ASN A 63 -27.98 10.03 7.32
C ASN A 63 -28.11 8.51 7.64
N SER A 64 -28.19 7.69 6.61
CA SER A 64 -28.22 6.22 6.73
C SER A 64 -26.95 5.60 6.10
N PRO A 65 -25.76 5.81 6.68
CA PRO A 65 -24.53 5.27 6.11
C PRO A 65 -24.47 3.74 6.24
N THR A 66 -23.95 3.08 5.22
CA THR A 66 -23.77 1.62 5.20
C THR A 66 -22.44 1.15 5.80
N HIS A 67 -21.55 2.07 6.12
CA HIS A 67 -20.24 1.78 6.73
C HIS A 67 -19.77 2.88 7.67
N SER A 68 -18.78 2.57 8.50
CA SER A 68 -18.12 3.53 9.39
C SER A 68 -17.28 4.55 8.62
N LYS A 69 -16.99 5.70 9.24
CA LYS A 69 -16.11 6.73 8.68
C LYS A 69 -14.73 6.18 8.35
N VAL A 70 -14.15 5.43 9.26
CA VAL A 70 -12.85 4.78 9.08
C VAL A 70 -13.08 3.29 8.91
N ILE A 71 -12.59 2.78 7.79
CA ILE A 71 -12.57 1.36 7.45
C ILE A 71 -11.12 0.91 7.59
N THR A 72 -10.86 -0.04 8.46
CA THR A 72 -9.52 -0.61 8.65
C THR A 72 -9.50 -2.06 8.19
N CYS A 73 -8.40 -2.46 7.58
CA CYS A 73 -8.11 -3.87 7.38
C CYS A 73 -7.48 -4.40 8.67
N ASN A 74 -7.97 -5.53 9.16
CA ASN A 74 -7.36 -6.24 10.28
C ASN A 74 -6.14 -7.03 9.77
N LEU A 75 -5.11 -6.30 9.33
CA LEU A 75 -3.85 -6.89 8.90
C LEU A 75 -3.04 -7.29 10.14
N ASP A 76 -2.74 -8.57 10.25
CA ASP A 76 -1.78 -9.04 11.25
C ASP A 76 -0.36 -8.72 10.77
N ILE A 77 0.25 -7.70 11.38
CA ILE A 77 1.59 -7.26 11.01
C ILE A 77 2.64 -8.33 11.36
N GLU A 78 2.45 -9.08 12.42
CA GLU A 78 3.38 -10.17 12.79
C GLU A 78 3.31 -11.32 11.78
N GLU A 79 2.11 -11.61 11.25
CA GLU A 79 1.98 -12.54 10.14
C GLU A 79 2.68 -12.02 8.88
N CYS A 80 2.49 -10.75 8.53
CA CYS A 80 3.20 -10.14 7.40
C CYS A 80 4.73 -10.26 7.55
N LYS A 81 5.25 -10.02 8.75
CA LYS A 81 6.71 -10.11 9.01
C LYS A 81 7.26 -11.50 8.75
N ARG A 82 6.48 -12.56 8.96
CA ARG A 82 6.89 -13.95 8.65
C ARG A 82 7.09 -14.19 7.16
N HIS A 83 6.37 -13.45 6.31
CA HIS A 83 6.47 -13.55 4.85
C HIS A 83 7.52 -12.60 4.22
N ILE A 84 8.14 -11.70 5.00
CA ILE A 84 9.20 -10.81 4.52
C ILE A 84 10.34 -11.55 3.82
N PRO A 85 10.81 -12.72 4.27
CA PRO A 85 11.87 -13.46 3.56
C PRO A 85 11.53 -13.84 2.12
N TYR A 86 10.24 -13.93 1.78
CA TYR A 86 9.76 -14.42 0.49
C TYR A 86 9.22 -13.32 -0.41
N VAL A 87 8.85 -12.15 0.13
CA VAL A 87 8.24 -11.07 -0.65
C VAL A 87 9.22 -10.50 -1.68
N GLU A 88 8.73 -10.33 -2.91
CA GLU A 88 9.49 -9.75 -4.02
C GLU A 88 8.97 -8.36 -4.40
N GLN A 89 7.66 -8.12 -4.19
CA GLN A 89 7.03 -6.86 -4.53
C GLN A 89 5.92 -6.50 -3.55
N ILE A 90 5.90 -5.24 -3.11
CA ILE A 90 4.83 -4.69 -2.28
C ILE A 90 4.23 -3.46 -2.97
N TYR A 91 2.90 -3.46 -3.13
CA TYR A 91 2.13 -2.33 -3.57
C TYR A 91 1.38 -1.70 -2.40
N PHE A 92 1.71 -0.48 -2.06
CA PHE A 92 1.06 0.30 -1.02
C PHE A 92 0.04 1.26 -1.61
N ALA A 93 -1.22 1.09 -1.24
CA ALA A 93 -2.35 1.90 -1.68
C ALA A 93 -3.40 2.01 -0.56
N GLY A 94 -4.62 2.40 -0.92
CA GLY A 94 -5.74 2.56 0.02
C GLY A 94 -6.07 4.03 0.22
N GLY A 95 -6.19 4.50 1.47
CA GLY A 95 -6.31 5.91 1.79
C GLY A 95 -4.99 6.63 1.48
N GLU A 96 -4.28 7.05 2.52
CA GLU A 96 -2.89 7.50 2.37
C GLU A 96 -1.95 6.54 3.12
N PRO A 97 -1.16 5.71 2.43
CA PRO A 97 -0.35 4.69 3.09
C PRO A 97 0.70 5.28 4.03
N LEU A 98 1.26 6.45 3.73
CA LEU A 98 2.28 7.09 4.56
C LEU A 98 1.74 7.64 5.90
N MET A 99 0.41 7.71 6.07
CA MET A 99 -0.23 8.03 7.35
C MET A 99 -0.33 6.82 8.29
N MET A 100 -0.10 5.61 7.80
CA MET A 100 -0.32 4.37 8.54
C MET A 100 0.93 3.89 9.28
N ALA A 101 0.86 3.73 10.60
CA ALA A 101 1.97 3.19 11.41
C ALA A 101 2.45 1.84 10.88
N ALA A 102 1.52 0.96 10.50
CA ALA A 102 1.81 -0.35 9.94
C ALA A 102 2.69 -0.31 8.67
N HIS A 103 2.51 0.71 7.81
CA HIS A 103 3.39 0.93 6.66
C HIS A 103 4.85 1.11 7.11
N TRP A 104 5.08 2.00 8.09
CA TRP A 104 6.43 2.31 8.57
C TRP A 104 7.07 1.11 9.27
N GLU A 105 6.28 0.30 9.96
CA GLU A 105 6.73 -0.94 10.59
C GLU A 105 7.20 -1.96 9.55
N ILE A 106 6.45 -2.15 8.46
CA ILE A 106 6.83 -3.07 7.37
C ILE A 106 8.13 -2.59 6.72
N ILE A 107 8.25 -1.31 6.37
CA ILE A 107 9.48 -0.78 5.74
C ILE A 107 10.68 -0.89 6.68
N ALA A 108 10.51 -0.58 7.96
CA ALA A 108 11.58 -0.73 8.94
C ALA A 108 12.03 -2.19 9.10
N GLU A 109 11.08 -3.13 9.07
CA GLU A 109 11.41 -4.56 9.18
C GLU A 109 12.10 -5.10 7.91
N LEU A 110 11.70 -4.63 6.71
CA LEU A 110 12.42 -4.93 5.46
C LEU A 110 13.88 -4.48 5.54
N LEU A 111 14.13 -3.25 5.98
CA LEU A 111 15.48 -2.72 6.16
C LEU A 111 16.28 -3.51 7.19
N LYS A 112 15.68 -3.84 8.33
CA LYS A 112 16.29 -4.62 9.40
C LYS A 112 16.71 -6.02 8.92
N GLN A 113 15.90 -6.65 8.06
CA GLN A 113 16.19 -7.94 7.45
C GLN A 113 17.06 -7.84 6.19
N ASN A 114 17.55 -6.64 5.84
CA ASN A 114 18.37 -6.36 4.66
C ASN A 114 17.67 -6.77 3.34
N ARG A 115 16.31 -6.67 3.28
CA ARG A 115 15.50 -6.96 2.10
C ARG A 115 15.29 -5.72 1.24
N THR A 116 16.39 -5.09 0.86
CA THR A 116 16.41 -3.89 0.00
C THR A 116 16.24 -4.22 -1.50
N ASP A 117 16.20 -5.52 -1.82
CA ASP A 117 15.90 -6.08 -3.13
C ASP A 117 14.40 -6.04 -3.46
N VAL A 118 13.54 -5.92 -2.45
CA VAL A 118 12.09 -5.90 -2.64
C VAL A 118 11.67 -4.66 -3.44
N LYS A 119 10.90 -4.88 -4.52
CA LYS A 119 10.31 -3.80 -5.29
C LYS A 119 9.17 -3.15 -4.51
N LEU A 120 9.27 -1.84 -4.29
CA LEU A 120 8.21 -1.04 -3.65
C LEU A 120 7.44 -0.24 -4.69
N ILE A 121 6.11 -0.31 -4.64
CA ILE A 121 5.22 0.47 -5.49
C ILE A 121 4.26 1.24 -4.60
N TYR A 122 4.12 2.53 -4.86
CA TYR A 122 3.27 3.44 -4.08
C TYR A 122 2.25 4.15 -4.95
N ASN A 123 1.04 4.30 -4.40
CA ASN A 123 0.14 5.40 -4.73
C ASN A 123 -0.01 6.26 -3.48
N THR A 124 0.49 7.49 -3.53
CA THR A 124 0.49 8.43 -2.39
C THR A 124 0.22 9.85 -2.83
N ASN A 125 -0.38 10.63 -1.97
CA ASN A 125 -0.60 12.06 -2.16
C ASN A 125 0.58 12.93 -1.69
N PHE A 126 1.66 12.31 -1.22
CA PHE A 126 2.88 12.95 -0.72
C PHE A 126 2.70 13.94 0.44
N SER A 127 1.55 13.97 1.10
CA SER A 127 1.29 14.94 2.17
C SER A 127 2.06 14.64 3.46
N GLN A 128 2.51 13.40 3.65
CA GLN A 128 3.22 12.97 4.86
C GLN A 128 4.49 12.20 4.52
N LEU A 129 5.63 12.88 4.60
CA LEU A 129 6.94 12.30 4.27
C LEU A 129 7.74 11.87 5.49
N LYS A 130 7.22 12.15 6.70
CA LYS A 130 7.87 11.81 7.97
C LYS A 130 6.90 11.18 8.94
N TYR A 131 7.39 10.22 9.72
CA TYR A 131 6.67 9.60 10.82
C TYR A 131 7.61 9.44 12.01
N LYS A 132 7.31 10.12 13.13
CA LYS A 132 8.22 10.24 14.28
C LYS A 132 9.58 10.79 13.81
N GLN A 133 10.65 10.02 13.96
CA GLN A 133 12.01 10.39 13.55
C GLN A 133 12.38 9.83 12.15
N LEU A 134 11.48 9.09 11.52
CA LEU A 134 11.73 8.44 10.23
C LEU A 134 11.35 9.36 9.07
N SER A 135 12.16 9.36 8.01
CA SER A 135 11.89 10.00 6.73
C SER A 135 11.72 8.93 5.66
N ILE A 136 10.59 8.94 4.95
CA ILE A 136 10.35 7.96 3.89
C ILE A 136 11.34 8.13 2.73
N LEU A 137 11.72 9.38 2.43
CA LEU A 137 12.67 9.67 1.36
C LEU A 137 14.05 9.06 1.63
N ASP A 138 14.46 9.03 2.90
CA ASP A 138 15.73 8.41 3.26
C ASP A 138 15.62 6.89 3.25
N MET A 139 14.51 6.33 3.74
CA MET A 139 14.27 4.88 3.69
C MET A 139 14.19 4.36 2.25
N TRP A 140 13.53 5.08 1.32
CA TRP A 140 13.44 4.66 -0.08
C TRP A 140 14.79 4.61 -0.81
N LYS A 141 15.77 5.40 -0.42
CA LYS A 141 17.11 5.37 -1.01
C LYS A 141 17.85 4.05 -0.79
N GLU A 142 17.47 3.32 0.26
CA GLU A 142 18.08 2.03 0.58
C GLU A 142 17.58 0.90 -0.33
N PHE A 143 16.42 1.08 -1.00
CA PHE A 143 15.83 0.07 -1.87
C PHE A 143 16.29 0.22 -3.32
N SER A 144 16.48 -0.92 -4.00
CA SER A 144 16.95 -0.96 -5.38
C SER A 144 15.89 -0.53 -6.42
N ASP A 145 14.60 -0.73 -6.13
CA ASP A 145 13.49 -0.40 -7.04
C ASP A 145 12.30 0.17 -6.26
N VAL A 146 12.10 1.48 -6.39
CA VAL A 146 10.94 2.19 -5.81
C VAL A 146 10.20 2.94 -6.91
N SER A 147 8.98 2.54 -7.17
CA SER A 147 8.07 3.19 -8.13
C SER A 147 6.99 3.98 -7.39
N ILE A 148 6.85 5.26 -7.69
CA ILE A 148 5.94 6.15 -6.96
C ILE A 148 4.94 6.79 -7.93
N GLY A 149 3.66 6.46 -7.76
CA GLY A 149 2.53 7.15 -8.35
C GLY A 149 2.09 8.31 -7.46
N ALA A 150 2.47 9.53 -7.81
CA ALA A 150 2.00 10.72 -7.12
C ALA A 150 0.55 11.01 -7.50
N SER A 151 -0.36 10.98 -6.52
CA SER A 151 -1.78 11.30 -6.71
C SER A 151 -1.97 12.81 -6.65
N LEU A 152 -1.98 13.46 -7.83
CA LEU A 152 -2.14 14.90 -7.98
C LEU A 152 -3.45 15.19 -8.72
N ASP A 153 -4.33 16.02 -8.14
CA ASP A 153 -5.60 16.41 -8.76
C ASP A 153 -5.42 17.52 -9.82
N ALA A 154 -4.35 18.29 -9.73
CA ALA A 154 -4.04 19.37 -10.64
C ALA A 154 -2.54 19.67 -10.71
N MET A 155 -2.10 20.28 -11.80
CA MET A 155 -0.73 20.76 -11.99
C MET A 155 -0.75 22.21 -12.50
N GLY A 156 0.28 22.98 -12.12
CA GLY A 156 0.47 24.35 -12.58
C GLY A 156 0.11 25.43 -11.55
N PRO A 157 0.05 26.73 -11.97
CA PRO A 157 -0.05 27.85 -11.04
C PRO A 157 -1.35 27.93 -10.24
N ARG A 158 -2.32 27.06 -10.52
CA ARG A 158 -3.63 27.01 -9.83
C ARG A 158 -3.87 25.66 -9.12
N ALA A 159 -2.82 24.84 -8.99
CA ALA A 159 -2.90 23.58 -8.28
C ALA A 159 -2.81 23.79 -6.77
#